data_c48f2390797b2d8192d5d112373e4ea2
#
_entry.id   c48f2390797b2d8192d5d112373e4ea2
#
_cell.length_a   1.000
_cell.length_b   1.000
_cell.length_c   1.000
_cell.angle_alpha   90.00
_cell.angle_beta   90.00
_cell.angle_gamma   90.00
#
_symmetry.space_group_name_H-M   'P 1'
#
loop_
_entity.id
_entity.type
_entity.pdbx_description
1 polymer ?
#
loop_
_entity_poly.entity_id
_entity_poly.type
_entity_poly.pdbx_seq_one_letter_code
_entity_poly.pdbx_strand_id
1 'polypeptide(L)'
;MIMCGITAIFNIHDGAQALRKQALLMSKRIRHRGPDWSGIYQGKTAILAHERLSIVDPASGGQPLVSPDGKLILCVNGEIYNHQELRERLKGDYEFQTGSDCEVILALYKKKGIDFIEDLNGIFAFALYDEEKGVYLIARDPIGVIPLYIGYDDEGHLMVSSELKGLEGFATHYEPFLPGHYFYSEDRKLTRWYTRDWMDYANVKDNPTDVQQLHDALEAAVKRQLMSDVPYGVLLSGGLDSSITSAIAKKYAAKRIETNGKADAWWPQLHSFAIGLKDAPDLLAARKVADAIGTVHHEIHYTIQEGLDALRDVIYHIETYDVTTVRASTPMLSLIHI
;
A
#
# COMPACT_ATOMS: atom_id res chain seq x y z
N MET A 1 -5.77 7.12 3.69
CA MET A 1 -5.52 5.72 4.14
C MET A 1 -4.14 5.70 4.77
N ILE A 2 -4.03 5.27 6.03
CA ILE A 2 -2.73 5.05 6.67
C ILE A 2 -2.24 3.71 6.15
N MET A 3 -1.08 3.70 5.52
CA MET A 3 -0.35 2.53 5.04
C MET A 3 1.13 2.86 5.20
N CYS A 4 1.99 1.86 5.16
CA CYS A 4 3.44 2.04 5.27
C CYS A 4 3.97 3.20 4.41
N GLY A 5 5.17 3.65 4.72
CA GLY A 5 5.91 4.64 3.93
C GLY A 5 7.29 4.13 3.56
N ILE A 6 7.70 4.34 2.31
CA ILE A 6 9.06 4.02 1.85
C ILE A 6 9.76 5.28 1.36
N THR A 7 11.06 5.33 1.61
CA THR A 7 11.99 6.27 0.97
C THR A 7 13.26 5.54 0.56
N ALA A 8 13.86 5.96 -0.55
CA ALA A 8 15.16 5.43 -0.96
C ALA A 8 15.98 6.50 -1.68
N ILE A 9 17.30 6.36 -1.61
CA ILE A 9 18.29 7.13 -2.37
C ILE A 9 19.22 6.14 -3.04
N PHE A 10 19.39 6.25 -4.35
CA PHE A 10 20.25 5.40 -5.18
C PHE A 10 21.30 6.23 -5.92
N ASN A 11 22.23 5.55 -6.60
CA ASN A 11 23.33 6.16 -7.35
C ASN A 11 24.27 7.01 -6.47
N ILE A 12 24.52 6.59 -5.23
CA ILE A 12 25.39 7.30 -4.30
C ILE A 12 26.85 6.95 -4.63
N HIS A 13 27.66 7.96 -5.01
CA HIS A 13 29.03 7.76 -5.44
C HIS A 13 30.07 8.05 -4.35
N ASP A 14 29.81 9.04 -3.48
CA ASP A 14 30.76 9.52 -2.46
C ASP A 14 30.62 8.85 -1.08
N GLY A 15 29.97 7.69 -1.05
CA GLY A 15 29.69 6.94 0.17
C GLY A 15 28.36 7.30 0.84
N ALA A 16 27.55 6.29 1.08
CA ALA A 16 26.18 6.44 1.58
C ALA A 16 26.09 7.14 2.95
N GLN A 17 27.17 7.17 3.73
CA GLN A 17 27.19 7.85 5.03
C GLN A 17 26.89 9.35 4.93
N ALA A 18 27.33 10.03 3.87
CA ALA A 18 27.10 11.46 3.67
C ALA A 18 25.59 11.79 3.57
N LEU A 19 24.81 10.93 2.87
CA LEU A 19 23.39 11.12 2.64
C LEU A 19 22.48 10.49 3.71
N ARG A 20 23.04 9.80 4.71
CA ARG A 20 22.26 9.15 5.76
C ARG A 20 21.33 10.12 6.51
N LYS A 21 21.83 11.32 6.83
CA LYS A 21 21.00 12.35 7.50
C LYS A 21 19.84 12.78 6.63
N GLN A 22 20.08 12.95 5.34
CA GLN A 22 19.04 13.29 4.37
C GLN A 22 17.97 12.18 4.28
N ALA A 23 18.37 10.92 4.12
CA ALA A 23 17.46 9.77 4.09
C ALA A 23 16.58 9.69 5.35
N LEU A 24 17.16 9.93 6.53
CA LEU A 24 16.41 9.99 7.79
C LEU A 24 15.40 11.16 7.83
N LEU A 25 15.74 12.31 7.26
CA LEU A 25 14.80 13.45 7.17
C LEU A 25 13.67 13.18 6.19
N MET A 26 13.96 12.56 5.04
CA MET A 26 12.94 12.11 4.08
C MET A 26 11.95 11.15 4.75
N SER A 27 12.47 10.11 5.41
CA SER A 27 11.67 9.12 6.13
C SER A 27 10.82 9.76 7.23
N LYS A 28 11.40 10.66 8.03
CA LYS A 28 10.68 11.38 9.11
C LYS A 28 9.46 12.15 8.60
N ARG A 29 9.52 12.73 7.38
CA ARG A 29 8.40 13.49 6.80
C ARG A 29 7.19 12.64 6.49
N ILE A 30 7.37 11.34 6.29
CA ILE A 30 6.31 10.37 6.01
C ILE A 30 6.03 9.42 7.19
N ARG A 31 6.55 9.73 8.40
CA ARG A 31 6.40 8.92 9.61
C ARG A 31 4.94 8.63 9.98
N HIS A 32 4.03 9.56 9.69
CA HIS A 32 2.59 9.39 9.94
C HIS A 32 1.98 8.20 9.17
N ARG A 33 2.62 7.73 8.10
CA ARG A 33 2.15 6.56 7.33
C ARG A 33 2.37 5.25 8.07
N GLY A 34 3.41 5.15 8.88
CA GLY A 34 3.77 3.92 9.57
C GLY A 34 4.28 4.19 10.99
N PRO A 35 3.36 4.36 11.96
CA PRO A 35 3.71 4.75 13.34
C PRO A 35 4.36 3.63 14.15
N ASP A 36 4.25 2.36 13.73
CA ASP A 36 4.64 1.23 14.57
C ASP A 36 6.16 1.03 14.62
N TRP A 37 6.84 1.20 13.49
CA TRP A 37 8.27 0.92 13.38
C TRP A 37 8.92 1.75 12.28
N SER A 38 10.21 2.10 12.49
CA SER A 38 11.07 2.69 11.45
C SER A 38 12.29 1.82 11.24
N GLY A 39 12.61 1.53 10.00
CA GLY A 39 13.82 0.80 9.61
C GLY A 39 14.63 1.55 8.57
N ILE A 40 15.95 1.37 8.58
CA ILE A 40 16.85 1.93 7.59
C ILE A 40 17.95 0.94 7.26
N TYR A 41 18.21 0.76 5.99
CA TYR A 41 19.37 0.05 5.45
C TYR A 41 20.28 1.04 4.73
N GLN A 42 21.59 0.90 4.94
CA GLN A 42 22.62 1.68 4.27
C GLN A 42 23.61 0.72 3.62
N GLY A 43 23.53 0.63 2.29
CA GLY A 43 24.48 -0.09 1.45
C GLY A 43 25.63 0.78 0.97
N LYS A 44 26.31 0.31 -0.07
CA LYS A 44 27.45 1.04 -0.68
C LYS A 44 26.97 2.24 -1.49
N THR A 45 25.97 2.03 -2.35
CA THR A 45 25.48 3.01 -3.33
C THR A 45 23.99 3.32 -3.16
N ALA A 46 23.36 2.84 -2.07
CA ALA A 46 21.95 3.03 -1.80
C ALA A 46 21.66 3.17 -0.30
N ILE A 47 20.61 3.90 0.01
CA ILE A 47 19.97 3.95 1.32
C ILE A 47 18.48 3.71 1.13
N LEU A 48 17.91 2.78 1.89
CA LEU A 48 16.48 2.49 1.89
C LEU A 48 15.95 2.68 3.30
N ALA A 49 14.80 3.34 3.45
CA ALA A 49 14.15 3.51 4.74
C ALA A 49 12.65 3.22 4.64
N HIS A 50 12.11 2.70 5.73
CA HIS A 50 10.73 2.26 5.82
C HIS A 50 10.08 2.73 7.11
N GLU A 51 8.87 3.27 6.99
CA GLU A 51 7.96 3.58 8.09
C GLU A 51 6.80 2.56 8.06
N ARG A 52 6.70 1.74 9.10
CA ARG A 52 5.84 0.55 9.10
C ARG A 52 4.51 0.78 9.81
N LEU A 53 3.42 0.40 9.14
CA LEU A 53 2.14 0.03 9.74
C LEU A 53 2.03 -1.50 9.67
N SER A 54 1.98 -2.16 10.82
CA SER A 54 2.06 -3.63 10.92
C SER A 54 0.69 -4.25 10.70
N ILE A 55 0.49 -4.92 9.57
CA ILE A 55 -0.77 -5.60 9.20
C ILE A 55 -0.54 -7.10 9.13
N VAL A 56 0.44 -7.55 8.33
CA VAL A 56 0.84 -8.95 8.21
C VAL A 56 2.17 -9.14 8.93
N ASP A 57 2.27 -10.20 9.72
CA ASP A 57 3.44 -10.55 10.54
C ASP A 57 3.98 -9.38 11.40
N PRO A 58 3.20 -8.89 12.37
CA PRO A 58 3.66 -7.80 13.25
C PRO A 58 4.97 -8.10 13.96
N ALA A 59 5.25 -9.37 14.24
CA ALA A 59 6.38 -9.79 15.06
C ALA A 59 7.71 -9.82 14.32
N SER A 60 7.77 -10.35 13.09
CA SER A 60 9.03 -10.57 12.37
C SER A 60 9.13 -9.83 11.03
N GLY A 61 8.02 -9.31 10.48
CA GLY A 61 7.97 -8.62 9.19
C GLY A 61 8.56 -7.20 9.18
N GLY A 62 9.56 -6.90 10.02
CA GLY A 62 10.24 -5.59 10.03
C GLY A 62 10.92 -5.31 8.68
N GLN A 63 10.79 -4.06 8.20
CA GLN A 63 11.39 -3.63 6.93
C GLN A 63 12.47 -2.55 7.17
N PRO A 64 13.50 -2.43 6.31
CA PRO A 64 13.73 -3.15 5.04
C PRO A 64 13.89 -4.67 5.23
N LEU A 65 13.24 -5.46 4.36
CA LEU A 65 13.44 -6.91 4.30
C LEU A 65 14.80 -7.21 3.64
N VAL A 66 15.50 -8.22 4.16
CA VAL A 66 16.83 -8.61 3.65
C VAL A 66 16.79 -10.11 3.32
N SER A 67 17.31 -10.48 2.16
CA SER A 67 17.42 -11.90 1.77
C SER A 67 18.37 -12.67 2.71
N PRO A 68 18.24 -14.01 2.82
CA PRO A 68 19.08 -14.83 3.69
C PRO A 68 20.59 -14.66 3.48
N ASP A 69 21.02 -14.37 2.25
CA ASP A 69 22.41 -14.12 1.87
C ASP A 69 22.86 -12.65 2.08
N GLY A 70 21.95 -11.79 2.55
CA GLY A 70 22.23 -10.38 2.81
C GLY A 70 22.39 -9.49 1.57
N LYS A 71 22.14 -10.01 0.36
CA LYS A 71 22.43 -9.31 -0.90
C LYS A 71 21.29 -8.51 -1.47
N LEU A 72 20.05 -8.92 -1.20
CA LEU A 72 18.85 -8.25 -1.68
C LEU A 72 18.15 -7.52 -0.54
N ILE A 73 17.84 -6.26 -0.76
CA ILE A 73 17.22 -5.39 0.23
C ILE A 73 15.94 -4.81 -0.37
N LEU A 74 14.84 -4.84 0.39
CA LEU A 74 13.52 -4.50 -0.11
C LEU A 74 12.77 -3.62 0.89
N CYS A 75 12.25 -2.49 0.40
CA CYS A 75 11.22 -1.70 1.05
C CYS A 75 9.93 -1.77 0.24
N VAL A 76 8.83 -2.15 0.88
CA VAL A 76 7.50 -2.22 0.26
C VAL A 76 6.50 -1.44 1.08
N ASN A 77 5.69 -0.64 0.41
CA ASN A 77 4.42 -0.15 0.92
C ASN A 77 3.32 -0.88 0.15
N GLY A 78 2.55 -1.73 0.81
CA GLY A 78 1.48 -2.50 0.17
C GLY A 78 1.31 -3.90 0.73
N GLU A 79 0.46 -4.68 0.06
CA GLU A 79 0.08 -6.04 0.43
C GLU A 79 0.09 -6.95 -0.81
N ILE A 80 0.66 -8.15 -0.68
CA ILE A 80 0.71 -9.16 -1.74
C ILE A 80 -0.28 -10.28 -1.40
N TYR A 81 -1.46 -10.22 -1.99
CA TYR A 81 -2.60 -11.08 -1.63
C TYR A 81 -2.40 -12.56 -1.95
N ASN A 82 -1.60 -12.90 -2.96
CA ASN A 82 -1.31 -14.29 -3.35
C ASN A 82 0.00 -14.83 -2.75
N HIS A 83 0.53 -14.21 -1.70
CA HIS A 83 1.83 -14.56 -1.12
C HIS A 83 1.91 -16.03 -0.67
N GLN A 84 0.83 -16.60 -0.16
CA GLN A 84 0.84 -18.00 0.30
C GLN A 84 1.03 -18.99 -0.85
N GLU A 85 0.32 -18.77 -1.98
CA GLU A 85 0.50 -19.57 -3.20
C GLU A 85 1.95 -19.43 -3.71
N LEU A 86 2.47 -18.19 -3.73
CA LEU A 86 3.84 -17.94 -4.16
C LEU A 86 4.87 -18.61 -3.23
N ARG A 87 4.65 -18.60 -1.91
CA ARG A 87 5.52 -19.31 -0.95
C ARG A 87 5.57 -20.81 -1.21
N GLU A 88 4.41 -21.45 -1.46
CA GLU A 88 4.38 -22.88 -1.79
C GLU A 88 5.10 -23.17 -3.12
N ARG A 89 4.92 -22.34 -4.15
CA ARG A 89 5.62 -22.46 -5.44
C ARG A 89 7.15 -22.28 -5.36
N LEU A 90 7.62 -21.54 -4.34
CA LEU A 90 9.03 -21.23 -4.13
C LEU A 90 9.67 -22.09 -3.05
N LYS A 91 8.94 -23.07 -2.54
CA LYS A 91 9.40 -24.01 -1.51
C LYS A 91 10.60 -24.81 -2.04
N GLY A 92 11.71 -24.75 -1.33
CA GLY A 92 12.97 -25.35 -1.72
C GLY A 92 13.90 -24.47 -2.58
N ASP A 93 13.39 -23.38 -3.17
CA ASP A 93 14.19 -22.41 -3.93
C ASP A 93 14.63 -21.21 -3.06
N TYR A 94 13.85 -20.91 -2.02
CA TYR A 94 14.11 -19.77 -1.13
C TYR A 94 13.73 -20.11 0.32
N GLU A 95 14.59 -19.72 1.27
CA GLU A 95 14.35 -19.87 2.70
C GLU A 95 13.77 -18.58 3.27
N PHE A 96 12.46 -18.54 3.48
CA PHE A 96 11.77 -17.38 4.01
C PHE A 96 12.17 -17.12 5.47
N GLN A 97 12.54 -15.88 5.77
CA GLN A 97 13.00 -15.45 7.10
C GLN A 97 11.85 -14.88 7.96
N THR A 98 10.78 -14.42 7.34
CA THR A 98 9.64 -13.78 8.00
C THR A 98 8.32 -14.38 7.55
N GLY A 99 7.24 -14.04 8.25
CA GLY A 99 5.87 -14.31 7.82
C GLY A 99 5.31 -13.23 6.88
N SER A 100 6.08 -12.15 6.61
CA SER A 100 5.62 -11.04 5.76
C SER A 100 5.22 -11.51 4.37
N ASP A 101 4.06 -11.09 3.91
CA ASP A 101 3.58 -11.31 2.55
C ASP A 101 4.51 -10.74 1.49
N CYS A 102 5.17 -9.62 1.80
CA CYS A 102 6.07 -8.91 0.89
C CYS A 102 7.41 -9.62 0.63
N GLU A 103 7.84 -10.56 1.50
CA GLU A 103 9.11 -11.27 1.32
C GLU A 103 9.15 -12.13 0.04
N VAL A 104 7.99 -12.50 -0.51
CA VAL A 104 7.92 -13.23 -1.78
C VAL A 104 8.54 -12.46 -2.96
N ILE A 105 8.62 -11.13 -2.87
CA ILE A 105 9.26 -10.28 -3.88
C ILE A 105 10.76 -10.59 -3.96
N LEU A 106 11.45 -10.73 -2.81
CA LEU A 106 12.86 -11.12 -2.77
C LEU A 106 13.08 -12.50 -3.37
N ALA A 107 12.24 -13.46 -3.02
CA ALA A 107 12.31 -14.83 -3.51
C ALA A 107 12.08 -14.91 -5.02
N LEU A 108 11.08 -14.19 -5.53
CA LEU A 108 10.78 -14.12 -6.96
C LEU A 108 11.88 -13.44 -7.75
N TYR A 109 12.41 -12.29 -7.27
CA TYR A 109 13.51 -11.59 -7.92
C TYR A 109 14.76 -12.49 -8.01
N LYS A 110 15.10 -13.19 -6.93
CA LYS A 110 16.22 -14.15 -6.92
C LYS A 110 16.05 -15.25 -7.96
N LYS A 111 14.83 -15.72 -8.20
CA LYS A 111 14.53 -16.82 -9.13
C LYS A 111 14.38 -16.37 -10.59
N LYS A 112 13.76 -15.21 -10.84
CA LYS A 112 13.33 -14.77 -12.19
C LYS A 112 13.94 -13.43 -12.65
N GLY A 113 14.76 -12.77 -11.84
CA GLY A 113 15.17 -11.40 -12.14
C GLY A 113 13.97 -10.46 -12.14
N ILE A 114 13.89 -9.56 -13.14
CA ILE A 114 12.80 -8.57 -13.25
C ILE A 114 11.47 -9.15 -13.80
N ASP A 115 11.48 -10.37 -14.37
CA ASP A 115 10.33 -10.97 -15.05
C ASP A 115 9.26 -11.51 -14.09
N PHE A 116 9.38 -11.25 -12.81
CA PHE A 116 8.44 -11.74 -11.79
C PHE A 116 7.23 -10.84 -11.53
N ILE A 117 7.28 -9.58 -11.93
CA ILE A 117 6.32 -8.57 -11.45
C ILE A 117 4.88 -8.95 -11.78
N GLU A 118 4.64 -9.62 -12.91
CA GLU A 118 3.31 -10.10 -13.31
C GLU A 118 2.78 -11.27 -12.44
N ASP A 119 3.64 -11.95 -11.67
CA ASP A 119 3.19 -12.98 -10.72
C ASP A 119 2.50 -12.36 -9.48
N LEU A 120 2.71 -11.07 -9.22
CA LEU A 120 2.18 -10.42 -8.04
C LEU A 120 0.70 -10.07 -8.19
N ASN A 121 -0.12 -10.50 -7.24
CA ASN A 121 -1.49 -10.02 -7.08
C ASN A 121 -1.57 -9.23 -5.78
N GLY A 122 -1.66 -7.90 -5.89
CA GLY A 122 -1.61 -7.03 -4.73
C GLY A 122 -1.75 -5.56 -5.07
N ILE A 123 -1.71 -4.74 -4.04
CA ILE A 123 -1.50 -3.29 -4.11
C ILE A 123 -0.12 -3.02 -3.55
N PHE A 124 0.74 -2.37 -4.30
CA PHE A 124 2.13 -2.19 -3.87
C PHE A 124 2.86 -1.04 -4.58
N ALA A 125 3.81 -0.49 -3.86
CA ALA A 125 4.93 0.26 -4.38
C ALA A 125 6.19 -0.20 -3.65
N PHE A 126 7.24 -0.55 -4.36
CA PHE A 126 8.45 -1.05 -3.74
C PHE A 126 9.73 -0.49 -4.38
N ALA A 127 10.78 -0.52 -3.59
CA ALA A 127 12.16 -0.30 -3.98
C ALA A 127 13.00 -1.49 -3.52
N LEU A 128 13.61 -2.20 -4.47
CA LEU A 128 14.50 -3.34 -4.26
C LEU A 128 15.91 -2.95 -4.69
N TYR A 129 16.90 -3.24 -3.86
CA TYR A 129 18.31 -3.03 -4.14
C TYR A 129 19.06 -4.37 -4.10
N ASP A 130 19.76 -4.68 -5.19
CA ASP A 130 20.70 -5.80 -5.30
C ASP A 130 22.11 -5.25 -5.05
N GLU A 131 22.62 -5.44 -3.84
CA GLU A 131 23.92 -4.90 -3.44
C GLU A 131 25.09 -5.59 -4.13
N GLU A 132 24.92 -6.85 -4.51
CA GLU A 132 25.99 -7.60 -5.21
C GLU A 132 26.21 -7.06 -6.62
N LYS A 133 25.12 -6.76 -7.33
CA LYS A 133 25.17 -6.20 -8.68
C LYS A 133 25.27 -4.67 -8.69
N GLY A 134 24.92 -4.01 -7.58
CA GLY A 134 24.83 -2.55 -7.52
C GLY A 134 23.66 -1.98 -8.33
N VAL A 135 22.59 -2.76 -8.51
CA VAL A 135 21.40 -2.38 -9.30
C VAL A 135 20.16 -2.26 -8.41
N TYR A 136 19.15 -1.57 -8.89
CA TYR A 136 17.88 -1.42 -8.19
C TYR A 136 16.68 -1.53 -9.12
N LEU A 137 15.57 -1.99 -8.56
CA LEU A 137 14.28 -2.13 -9.20
C LEU A 137 13.22 -1.39 -8.38
N ILE A 138 12.50 -0.49 -9.02
CA ILE A 138 11.36 0.24 -8.45
C ILE A 138 10.13 -0.17 -9.23
N ALA A 139 9.03 -0.52 -8.56
CA ALA A 139 7.79 -0.87 -9.25
C ALA A 139 6.55 -0.41 -8.47
N ARG A 140 5.46 -0.21 -9.21
CA ARG A 140 4.18 0.21 -8.67
C ARG A 140 3.04 -0.66 -9.22
N ASP A 141 2.03 -0.89 -8.40
CA ASP A 141 0.86 -1.71 -8.71
C ASP A 141 0.11 -1.27 -9.97
N PRO A 142 -0.75 -2.15 -10.54
CA PRO A 142 -1.40 -1.96 -11.83
C PRO A 142 -2.12 -0.62 -12.02
N ILE A 143 -2.82 -0.15 -11.00
CA ILE A 143 -3.67 1.06 -11.06
C ILE A 143 -3.19 2.18 -10.14
N GLY A 144 -2.07 1.96 -9.41
CA GLY A 144 -1.45 2.96 -8.55
C GLY A 144 -2.25 3.25 -7.28
N VAL A 145 -2.82 2.21 -6.66
CA VAL A 145 -3.49 2.34 -5.35
C VAL A 145 -2.51 2.87 -4.32
N ILE A 146 -1.27 2.36 -4.36
CA ILE A 146 -0.19 2.83 -3.50
C ILE A 146 0.50 4.03 -4.16
N PRO A 147 0.61 5.17 -3.45
CA PRO A 147 1.32 6.33 -3.98
C PRO A 147 2.83 6.09 -4.03
N LEU A 148 3.46 6.61 -5.06
CA LEU A 148 4.91 6.61 -5.23
C LEU A 148 5.34 7.79 -6.09
N TYR A 149 6.43 8.45 -5.68
CA TYR A 149 7.10 9.53 -6.40
C TYR A 149 8.56 9.20 -6.61
N ILE A 150 9.10 9.67 -7.72
CA ILE A 150 10.52 9.55 -8.08
C ILE A 150 11.08 10.95 -8.33
N GLY A 151 12.33 11.17 -7.96
CA GLY A 151 12.99 12.44 -8.16
C GLY A 151 14.51 12.29 -8.33
N TYR A 152 15.13 13.37 -8.75
CA TYR A 152 16.57 13.45 -8.95
C TYR A 152 17.10 14.77 -8.40
N ASP A 153 18.30 14.74 -7.83
CA ASP A 153 19.05 15.95 -7.50
C ASP A 153 20.08 16.31 -8.60
N ASP A 154 20.78 17.42 -8.40
CA ASP A 154 21.78 17.91 -9.35
C ASP A 154 23.06 17.05 -9.40
N GLU A 155 23.26 16.17 -8.43
CA GLU A 155 24.38 15.21 -8.36
C GLU A 155 24.04 13.88 -9.05
N GLY A 156 22.79 13.71 -9.48
CA GLY A 156 22.32 12.50 -10.18
C GLY A 156 21.87 11.38 -9.25
N HIS A 157 21.72 11.65 -7.95
CA HIS A 157 21.09 10.69 -7.06
C HIS A 157 19.62 10.53 -7.42
N LEU A 158 19.16 9.29 -7.55
CA LEU A 158 17.74 8.99 -7.72
C LEU A 158 17.10 8.78 -6.36
N MET A 159 16.01 9.49 -6.11
CA MET A 159 15.27 9.44 -4.86
C MET A 159 13.86 8.92 -5.08
N VAL A 160 13.35 8.16 -4.13
CA VAL A 160 12.00 7.59 -4.14
C VAL A 160 11.31 7.93 -2.83
N SER A 161 10.02 8.25 -2.88
CA SER A 161 9.21 8.45 -1.68
C SER A 161 7.75 8.09 -1.93
N SER A 162 7.09 7.55 -0.90
CA SER A 162 5.64 7.31 -0.91
C SER A 162 4.82 8.60 -1.02
N GLU A 163 5.33 9.72 -0.54
CA GLU A 163 4.68 11.04 -0.61
C GLU A 163 5.67 12.09 -1.12
N LEU A 164 5.12 13.08 -1.83
CA LEU A 164 5.92 14.14 -2.47
C LEU A 164 6.74 14.94 -1.46
N LYS A 165 6.18 15.21 -0.26
CA LYS A 165 6.89 15.93 0.81
C LYS A 165 8.19 15.25 1.26
N GLY A 166 8.32 13.94 1.03
CA GLY A 166 9.56 13.22 1.28
C GLY A 166 10.70 13.60 0.31
N LEU A 167 10.38 14.12 -0.88
CA LEU A 167 11.34 14.55 -1.88
C LEU A 167 11.58 16.07 -1.87
N GLU A 168 10.61 16.83 -1.41
CA GLU A 168 10.64 18.30 -1.44
C GLU A 168 11.86 18.85 -0.69
N GLY A 169 12.62 19.72 -1.37
CA GLY A 169 13.86 20.32 -0.88
C GLY A 169 15.08 19.37 -0.86
N PHE A 170 14.95 18.14 -1.36
CA PHE A 170 16.05 17.19 -1.57
C PHE A 170 16.24 16.86 -3.04
N ALA A 171 15.18 16.70 -3.79
CA ALA A 171 15.22 16.53 -5.24
C ALA A 171 14.95 17.87 -5.95
N THR A 172 15.64 18.11 -7.07
CA THR A 172 15.43 19.29 -7.94
C THR A 172 14.38 19.01 -9.01
N HIS A 173 14.22 17.75 -9.41
CA HIS A 173 13.17 17.25 -10.28
C HIS A 173 12.45 16.09 -9.63
N TYR A 174 11.13 16.08 -9.69
CA TYR A 174 10.32 14.98 -9.17
C TYR A 174 8.99 14.87 -9.91
N GLU A 175 8.51 13.64 -10.02
CA GLU A 175 7.26 13.30 -10.67
C GLU A 175 6.56 12.11 -10.02
N PRO A 176 5.24 11.93 -10.21
CA PRO A 176 4.56 10.71 -9.81
C PRO A 176 5.12 9.52 -10.58
N PHE A 177 5.42 8.41 -9.88
CA PHE A 177 5.77 7.16 -10.52
C PHE A 177 4.51 6.54 -11.16
N LEU A 178 4.56 6.20 -12.44
CA LEU A 178 3.39 5.76 -13.18
C LEU A 178 2.84 4.40 -12.69
N PRO A 179 1.50 4.25 -12.56
CA PRO A 179 0.87 2.96 -12.27
C PRO A 179 1.20 1.90 -13.33
N GLY A 180 1.37 0.64 -12.88
CA GLY A 180 1.65 -0.48 -13.78
C GLY A 180 3.00 -0.39 -14.49
N HIS A 181 3.95 0.35 -13.92
CA HIS A 181 5.31 0.49 -14.44
C HIS A 181 6.35 0.00 -13.45
N TYR A 182 7.52 -0.32 -13.99
CA TYR A 182 8.75 -0.49 -13.22
C TYR A 182 9.88 0.35 -13.83
N PHE A 183 10.87 0.66 -13.00
CA PHE A 183 12.15 1.24 -13.39
C PHE A 183 13.26 0.31 -12.94
N TYR A 184 14.04 -0.20 -13.89
CA TYR A 184 15.22 -1.00 -13.60
C TYR A 184 16.47 -0.21 -13.95
N SER A 185 17.45 -0.16 -13.04
CA SER A 185 18.59 0.74 -13.17
C SER A 185 19.54 0.40 -14.33
N GLU A 186 19.64 -0.87 -14.75
CA GLU A 186 20.45 -1.25 -15.92
C GLU A 186 19.85 -0.71 -17.21
N ASP A 187 18.52 -0.79 -17.34
CA ASP A 187 17.83 -0.33 -18.56
C ASP A 187 17.67 1.18 -18.61
N ARG A 188 17.75 1.84 -17.44
CA ARG A 188 17.50 3.28 -17.25
C ARG A 188 16.20 3.77 -17.93
N LYS A 189 15.20 2.91 -17.92
CA LYS A 189 13.93 3.12 -18.61
C LYS A 189 12.75 2.80 -17.71
N LEU A 190 11.75 3.68 -17.73
CA LEU A 190 10.45 3.41 -17.17
C LEU A 190 9.68 2.49 -18.13
N THR A 191 9.41 1.27 -17.72
CA THR A 191 8.79 0.23 -18.55
C THR A 191 7.42 -0.12 -18.00
N ARG A 192 6.41 -0.15 -18.90
CA ARG A 192 5.08 -0.62 -18.55
C ARG A 192 5.08 -2.14 -18.49
N TRP A 193 4.71 -2.72 -17.34
CA TRP A 193 4.62 -4.16 -17.16
C TRP A 193 3.16 -4.66 -17.16
N TYR A 194 2.20 -3.77 -16.85
CA TYR A 194 0.79 -4.15 -16.78
C TYR A 194 0.05 -3.73 -18.05
N THR A 195 -0.40 -4.71 -18.82
CA THR A 195 -1.24 -4.56 -20.01
C THR A 195 -2.35 -5.60 -20.00
N ARG A 196 -3.58 -5.20 -20.38
CA ARG A 196 -4.75 -6.07 -20.47
C ARG A 196 -5.59 -5.69 -21.68
N ASP A 197 -6.27 -6.65 -22.27
CA ASP A 197 -7.09 -6.46 -23.47
C ASP A 197 -8.16 -5.39 -23.29
N TRP A 198 -8.75 -5.27 -22.10
CA TRP A 198 -9.76 -4.28 -21.77
C TRP A 198 -9.26 -2.81 -21.76
N MET A 199 -7.95 -2.60 -21.84
CA MET A 199 -7.38 -1.25 -21.98
C MET A 199 -7.60 -0.66 -23.37
N ASP A 200 -7.92 -1.50 -24.38
CA ASP A 200 -8.38 -1.05 -25.67
C ASP A 200 -9.91 -1.22 -25.75
N TYR A 201 -10.62 -0.09 -25.88
CA TYR A 201 -12.07 -0.08 -25.96
C TYR A 201 -12.61 -0.95 -27.12
N ALA A 202 -11.88 -1.04 -28.24
CA ALA A 202 -12.27 -1.88 -29.36
C ALA A 202 -12.45 -3.35 -28.99
N ASN A 203 -11.67 -3.83 -28.01
CA ASN A 203 -11.71 -5.23 -27.58
C ASN A 203 -12.89 -5.55 -26.65
N VAL A 204 -13.52 -4.52 -26.04
CA VAL A 204 -14.51 -4.73 -24.96
C VAL A 204 -15.89 -4.15 -25.25
N LYS A 205 -16.03 -3.29 -26.26
CA LYS A 205 -17.29 -2.56 -26.55
C LYS A 205 -18.53 -3.44 -26.76
N ASP A 206 -18.33 -4.65 -27.25
CA ASP A 206 -19.39 -5.61 -27.58
C ASP A 206 -19.40 -6.84 -26.62
N ASN A 207 -18.63 -6.78 -25.51
CA ASN A 207 -18.60 -7.87 -24.55
C ASN A 207 -19.95 -7.98 -23.81
N PRO A 208 -20.52 -9.20 -23.69
CA PRO A 208 -21.74 -9.39 -22.92
C PRO A 208 -21.48 -9.16 -21.44
N THR A 209 -22.48 -8.61 -20.76
CA THR A 209 -22.45 -8.48 -19.30
C THR A 209 -22.91 -9.80 -18.68
N ASP A 210 -22.04 -10.38 -17.83
CA ASP A 210 -22.37 -11.53 -16.99
C ASP A 210 -22.39 -11.08 -15.51
N VAL A 211 -23.61 -10.95 -14.97
CA VAL A 211 -23.82 -10.48 -13.60
C VAL A 211 -23.28 -11.48 -12.57
N GLN A 212 -23.34 -12.77 -12.85
CA GLN A 212 -22.80 -13.78 -11.94
C GLN A 212 -21.27 -13.74 -11.89
N GLN A 213 -20.61 -13.62 -13.03
CA GLN A 213 -19.16 -13.44 -13.07
C GLN A 213 -18.71 -12.17 -12.35
N LEU A 214 -19.46 -11.06 -12.51
CA LEU A 214 -19.16 -9.82 -11.80
C LEU A 214 -19.30 -9.99 -10.28
N HIS A 215 -20.39 -10.63 -9.84
CA HIS A 215 -20.62 -10.94 -8.43
C HIS A 215 -19.46 -11.77 -7.85
N ASP A 216 -19.10 -12.87 -8.51
CA ASP A 216 -18.07 -13.79 -8.03
C ASP A 216 -16.67 -13.14 -8.03
N ALA A 217 -16.37 -12.33 -9.03
CA ALA A 217 -15.11 -11.58 -9.11
C ALA A 217 -15.00 -10.52 -7.99
N LEU A 218 -16.09 -9.79 -7.71
CA LEU A 218 -16.12 -8.80 -6.63
C LEU A 218 -15.99 -9.47 -5.26
N GLU A 219 -16.73 -10.56 -5.02
CA GLU A 219 -16.64 -11.32 -3.78
C GLU A 219 -15.21 -11.87 -3.58
N ALA A 220 -14.61 -12.45 -4.61
CA ALA A 220 -13.24 -12.95 -4.56
C ALA A 220 -12.22 -11.82 -4.31
N ALA A 221 -12.41 -10.65 -4.91
CA ALA A 221 -11.55 -9.49 -4.72
C ALA A 221 -11.60 -8.97 -3.27
N VAL A 222 -12.79 -8.79 -2.70
CA VAL A 222 -12.92 -8.38 -1.30
C VAL A 222 -12.35 -9.44 -0.37
N LYS A 223 -12.71 -10.71 -0.56
CA LYS A 223 -12.23 -11.82 0.29
C LYS A 223 -10.72 -11.85 0.40
N ARG A 224 -9.97 -11.81 -0.71
CA ARG A 224 -8.50 -11.89 -0.69
C ARG A 224 -7.83 -10.71 0.03
N GLN A 225 -8.51 -9.55 0.08
CA GLN A 225 -8.02 -8.35 0.74
C GLN A 225 -8.28 -8.32 2.26
N LEU A 226 -8.99 -9.31 2.80
CA LEU A 226 -9.24 -9.41 4.23
C LEU A 226 -8.11 -10.13 4.99
N MET A 227 -6.99 -10.44 4.35
CA MET A 227 -5.83 -11.01 5.02
C MET A 227 -5.26 -10.00 6.03
N SER A 228 -5.15 -10.40 7.29
CA SER A 228 -4.62 -9.53 8.33
C SER A 228 -4.29 -10.33 9.59
N ASP A 229 -3.15 -10.04 10.20
CA ASP A 229 -2.77 -10.57 11.53
C ASP A 229 -3.20 -9.63 12.67
N VAL A 230 -3.88 -8.54 12.35
CA VAL A 230 -4.41 -7.56 13.30
C VAL A 230 -5.90 -7.33 13.08
N PRO A 231 -6.63 -6.82 14.08
CA PRO A 231 -8.03 -6.47 13.93
C PRO A 231 -8.24 -5.42 12.83
N TYR A 232 -9.33 -5.56 12.08
CA TYR A 232 -9.74 -4.60 11.05
C TYR A 232 -11.22 -4.26 11.15
N GLY A 233 -11.58 -3.12 10.55
CA GLY A 233 -12.96 -2.68 10.40
C GLY A 233 -13.23 -2.17 9.00
N VAL A 234 -14.47 -1.81 8.72
CA VAL A 234 -14.90 -1.26 7.42
C VAL A 234 -15.42 0.17 7.57
N LEU A 235 -15.10 1.00 6.59
CA LEU A 235 -15.72 2.32 6.47
C LEU A 235 -17.07 2.15 5.75
N LEU A 236 -18.14 2.63 6.37
CA LEU A 236 -19.50 2.44 5.89
C LEU A 236 -20.19 3.79 5.75
N SER A 237 -20.43 4.23 4.53
CA SER A 237 -21.15 5.47 4.23
C SER A 237 -22.66 5.26 3.99
N GLY A 238 -23.10 4.01 3.87
CA GLY A 238 -24.47 3.67 3.48
C GLY A 238 -24.76 3.79 1.98
N GLY A 239 -23.77 4.18 1.15
CA GLY A 239 -23.84 4.11 -0.31
C GLY A 239 -23.71 2.67 -0.81
N LEU A 240 -23.99 2.44 -2.10
CA LEU A 240 -24.01 1.10 -2.71
C LEU A 240 -22.68 0.36 -2.52
N ASP A 241 -21.57 0.98 -2.91
CA ASP A 241 -20.25 0.35 -2.93
C ASP A 241 -19.79 -0.05 -1.52
N SER A 242 -19.87 0.88 -0.55
CA SER A 242 -19.51 0.62 0.83
C SER A 242 -20.41 -0.43 1.48
N SER A 243 -21.68 -0.47 1.11
CA SER A 243 -22.64 -1.46 1.63
C SER A 243 -22.33 -2.86 1.12
N ILE A 244 -22.07 -3.02 -0.18
CA ILE A 244 -21.74 -4.31 -0.80
C ILE A 244 -20.40 -4.83 -0.25
N THR A 245 -19.36 -4.01 -0.23
CA THR A 245 -18.05 -4.40 0.28
C THR A 245 -18.09 -4.77 1.76
N SER A 246 -18.86 -4.03 2.58
CA SER A 246 -19.06 -4.34 4.00
C SER A 246 -19.83 -5.64 4.21
N ALA A 247 -20.87 -5.90 3.40
CA ALA A 247 -21.63 -7.15 3.46
C ALA A 247 -20.76 -8.38 3.10
N ILE A 248 -19.93 -8.26 2.06
CA ILE A 248 -18.97 -9.31 1.70
C ILE A 248 -17.94 -9.49 2.81
N ALA A 249 -17.37 -8.41 3.34
CA ALA A 249 -16.42 -8.47 4.45
C ALA A 249 -17.05 -9.18 5.67
N LYS A 250 -18.29 -8.85 6.02
CA LYS A 250 -19.02 -9.50 7.12
C LYS A 250 -19.18 -11.01 6.92
N LYS A 251 -19.42 -11.47 5.69
CA LYS A 251 -19.53 -12.89 5.36
C LYS A 251 -18.28 -13.69 5.78
N TYR A 252 -17.11 -13.06 5.71
CA TYR A 252 -15.81 -13.72 5.97
C TYR A 252 -15.14 -13.29 7.29
N ALA A 253 -15.63 -12.26 7.97
CA ALA A 253 -14.96 -11.65 9.12
C ALA A 253 -14.78 -12.57 10.34
N ALA A 254 -15.58 -13.62 10.49
CA ALA A 254 -15.51 -14.53 11.63
C ALA A 254 -14.29 -15.48 11.59
N LYS A 255 -13.68 -15.66 10.43
CA LYS A 255 -12.58 -16.61 10.22
C LYS A 255 -11.39 -15.94 9.53
N ARG A 256 -10.19 -16.39 9.86
CA ARG A 256 -8.97 -15.94 9.18
C ARG A 256 -8.89 -16.56 7.78
N ILE A 257 -8.70 -15.71 6.78
CA ILE A 257 -8.62 -16.12 5.38
C ILE A 257 -7.32 -16.89 5.12
N GLU A 258 -6.22 -16.47 5.74
CA GLU A 258 -4.88 -17.05 5.58
C GLU A 258 -4.84 -18.51 6.06
N THR A 259 -5.74 -18.92 6.93
CA THR A 259 -5.83 -20.30 7.43
C THR A 259 -6.87 -21.15 6.68
N ASN A 260 -7.37 -20.68 5.52
CA ASN A 260 -8.49 -21.28 4.80
C ASN A 260 -9.73 -21.51 5.72
N GLY A 261 -9.98 -20.56 6.62
CA GLY A 261 -11.10 -20.60 7.56
C GLY A 261 -10.97 -21.57 8.73
N LYS A 262 -9.78 -22.14 8.96
CA LYS A 262 -9.54 -23.08 10.08
C LYS A 262 -9.39 -22.38 11.43
N ALA A 263 -8.87 -21.15 11.44
CA ALA A 263 -8.73 -20.36 12.66
C ALA A 263 -9.77 -19.23 12.72
N ASP A 264 -10.18 -18.90 13.94
CA ASP A 264 -11.03 -17.73 14.16
C ASP A 264 -10.28 -16.42 13.93
N ALA A 265 -10.99 -15.39 13.48
CA ALA A 265 -10.44 -14.05 13.36
C ALA A 265 -10.10 -13.48 14.76
N TRP A 266 -9.17 -12.54 14.80
CA TRP A 266 -8.82 -11.83 16.03
C TRP A 266 -10.01 -11.08 16.64
N TRP A 267 -10.87 -10.51 15.79
CA TRP A 267 -12.16 -9.96 16.14
C TRP A 267 -13.25 -10.60 15.30
N PRO A 268 -14.00 -11.59 15.85
CA PRO A 268 -15.06 -12.28 15.10
C PRO A 268 -16.23 -11.38 14.73
N GLN A 269 -16.43 -10.27 15.46
CA GLN A 269 -17.40 -9.24 15.11
C GLN A 269 -16.74 -8.18 14.25
N LEU A 270 -17.30 -7.96 13.07
CA LEU A 270 -16.88 -6.87 12.19
C LEU A 270 -17.37 -5.53 12.75
N HIS A 271 -16.45 -4.59 12.90
CA HIS A 271 -16.74 -3.21 13.26
C HIS A 271 -16.87 -2.36 11.99
N SER A 272 -17.88 -1.50 11.97
CA SER A 272 -18.08 -0.50 10.90
C SER A 272 -18.01 0.91 11.45
N PHE A 273 -17.47 1.83 10.65
CA PHE A 273 -17.25 3.22 11.06
C PHE A 273 -17.87 4.16 10.03
N ALA A 274 -18.61 5.15 10.51
CA ALA A 274 -19.11 6.24 9.70
C ALA A 274 -18.76 7.58 10.37
N ILE A 275 -18.51 8.61 9.56
CA ILE A 275 -18.21 9.94 10.05
C ILE A 275 -19.04 10.97 9.28
N GLY A 276 -19.55 11.99 9.99
CA GLY A 276 -20.30 13.05 9.37
C GLY A 276 -20.73 14.14 10.34
N LEU A 277 -21.40 15.15 9.82
CA LEU A 277 -22.08 16.11 10.66
C LEU A 277 -23.26 15.45 11.39
N LYS A 278 -23.59 15.94 12.57
CA LYS A 278 -24.75 15.43 13.31
C LYS A 278 -25.99 15.42 12.44
N ASP A 279 -26.72 14.33 12.48
CA ASP A 279 -27.97 14.10 11.71
C ASP A 279 -27.79 14.10 10.18
N ALA A 280 -26.56 13.90 9.67
CA ALA A 280 -26.30 13.78 8.25
C ALA A 280 -27.05 12.57 7.65
N PRO A 281 -27.63 12.69 6.44
CA PRO A 281 -28.35 11.58 5.79
C PRO A 281 -27.51 10.32 5.61
N ASP A 282 -26.22 10.49 5.32
CA ASP A 282 -25.28 9.38 5.14
C ASP A 282 -25.08 8.57 6.42
N LEU A 283 -25.03 9.21 7.60
CA LEU A 283 -24.97 8.51 8.89
C LEU A 283 -26.22 7.66 9.14
N LEU A 284 -27.41 8.19 8.80
CA LEU A 284 -28.66 7.45 8.91
C LEU A 284 -28.70 6.26 7.95
N ALA A 285 -28.18 6.41 6.74
CA ALA A 285 -28.07 5.33 5.77
C ALA A 285 -27.05 4.26 6.24
N ALA A 286 -25.89 4.68 6.72
CA ALA A 286 -24.87 3.79 7.26
C ALA A 286 -25.40 2.94 8.42
N ARG A 287 -26.12 3.54 9.35
CA ARG A 287 -26.73 2.83 10.50
C ARG A 287 -27.72 1.75 10.02
N LYS A 288 -28.59 2.07 9.06
CA LYS A 288 -29.53 1.08 8.50
C LYS A 288 -28.82 -0.12 7.88
N VAL A 289 -27.71 0.12 7.16
CA VAL A 289 -26.91 -0.96 6.57
C VAL A 289 -26.20 -1.75 7.67
N ALA A 290 -25.58 -1.07 8.64
CA ALA A 290 -24.90 -1.71 9.75
C ALA A 290 -25.82 -2.65 10.54
N ASP A 291 -27.06 -2.20 10.83
CA ASP A 291 -28.08 -3.03 11.50
C ASP A 291 -28.46 -4.25 10.65
N ALA A 292 -28.63 -4.07 9.34
CA ALA A 292 -29.00 -5.13 8.41
C ALA A 292 -27.94 -6.20 8.25
N ILE A 293 -26.64 -5.83 8.20
CA ILE A 293 -25.52 -6.77 8.07
C ILE A 293 -24.96 -7.26 9.41
N GLY A 294 -25.38 -6.66 10.53
CA GLY A 294 -25.00 -7.05 11.87
C GLY A 294 -23.56 -6.72 12.24
N THR A 295 -23.09 -5.50 11.96
CA THR A 295 -21.81 -4.98 12.42
C THR A 295 -21.94 -4.24 13.74
N VAL A 296 -20.83 -4.13 14.49
CA VAL A 296 -20.74 -3.18 15.60
C VAL A 296 -20.45 -1.81 15.03
N HIS A 297 -21.48 -0.95 14.98
CA HIS A 297 -21.40 0.33 14.28
C HIS A 297 -20.92 1.48 15.17
N HIS A 298 -19.98 2.27 14.67
CA HIS A 298 -19.43 3.44 15.34
C HIS A 298 -19.69 4.68 14.49
N GLU A 299 -20.42 5.64 15.07
CA GLU A 299 -20.64 6.94 14.44
C GLU A 299 -19.75 7.99 15.08
N ILE A 300 -19.06 8.74 14.25
CA ILE A 300 -18.16 9.81 14.64
C ILE A 300 -18.74 11.12 14.10
N HIS A 301 -18.87 12.08 14.98
CA HIS A 301 -19.39 13.39 14.61
C HIS A 301 -18.29 14.43 14.64
N TYR A 302 -18.30 15.34 13.68
CA TYR A 302 -17.48 16.54 13.69
C TYR A 302 -18.34 17.77 13.38
N THR A 303 -17.86 18.94 13.76
CA THR A 303 -18.48 20.23 13.50
C THR A 303 -17.91 20.87 12.24
N ILE A 304 -18.63 21.81 11.65
CA ILE A 304 -18.13 22.59 10.51
C ILE A 304 -16.82 23.30 10.90
N GLN A 305 -16.71 23.83 12.12
CA GLN A 305 -15.50 24.51 12.57
C GLN A 305 -14.31 23.57 12.64
N GLU A 306 -14.46 22.38 13.22
CA GLU A 306 -13.40 21.35 13.24
C GLU A 306 -12.95 20.98 11.83
N GLY A 307 -13.89 20.85 10.88
CA GLY A 307 -13.56 20.61 9.47
C GLY A 307 -12.77 21.76 8.84
N LEU A 308 -13.11 23.01 9.14
CA LEU A 308 -12.38 24.19 8.65
C LEU A 308 -10.98 24.28 9.25
N ASP A 309 -10.85 24.01 10.55
CA ASP A 309 -9.58 24.05 11.27
C ASP A 309 -8.62 22.96 10.77
N ALA A 310 -9.15 21.81 10.34
CA ALA A 310 -8.38 20.68 9.79
C ALA A 310 -7.84 20.90 8.37
N LEU A 311 -8.35 21.88 7.60
CA LEU A 311 -8.04 22.03 6.17
C LEU A 311 -6.54 22.11 5.85
N ARG A 312 -5.77 22.81 6.67
CA ARG A 312 -4.32 22.94 6.47
C ARG A 312 -3.63 21.59 6.58
N ASP A 313 -3.98 20.80 7.58
CA ASP A 313 -3.40 19.47 7.81
C ASP A 313 -3.86 18.49 6.74
N VAL A 314 -5.13 18.57 6.33
CA VAL A 314 -5.66 17.79 5.20
C VAL A 314 -4.81 18.05 3.95
N ILE A 315 -4.65 19.31 3.53
CA ILE A 315 -3.87 19.69 2.34
C ILE A 315 -2.42 19.22 2.45
N TYR A 316 -1.80 19.33 3.64
CA TYR A 316 -0.45 18.83 3.87
C TYR A 316 -0.34 17.31 3.66
N HIS A 317 -1.35 16.54 4.10
CA HIS A 317 -1.34 15.09 3.98
C HIS A 317 -1.71 14.58 2.60
N ILE A 318 -2.66 15.24 1.90
CA ILE A 318 -3.08 14.81 0.55
C ILE A 318 -2.26 15.42 -0.59
N GLU A 319 -1.44 16.43 -0.28
CA GLU A 319 -0.52 17.09 -1.22
C GLU A 319 -1.20 17.67 -2.47
N THR A 320 -2.45 18.12 -2.35
CA THR A 320 -3.20 18.73 -3.44
C THR A 320 -4.17 19.80 -2.94
N TYR A 321 -4.51 20.73 -3.82
CA TYR A 321 -5.56 21.74 -3.63
C TYR A 321 -6.86 21.39 -4.38
N ASP A 322 -6.97 20.18 -4.93
CA ASP A 322 -8.20 19.76 -5.59
C ASP A 322 -9.37 19.78 -4.62
N VAL A 323 -10.40 20.54 -4.96
CA VAL A 323 -11.56 20.77 -4.09
C VAL A 323 -12.27 19.49 -3.71
N THR A 324 -12.42 18.56 -4.67
CA THR A 324 -13.12 17.29 -4.45
C THR A 324 -12.33 16.42 -3.48
N THR A 325 -11.01 16.32 -3.68
CA THR A 325 -10.12 15.56 -2.81
C THR A 325 -10.06 16.14 -1.39
N VAL A 326 -9.94 17.47 -1.26
CA VAL A 326 -9.96 18.16 0.05
C VAL A 326 -11.26 17.89 0.81
N ARG A 327 -12.41 18.04 0.13
CA ARG A 327 -13.74 17.79 0.74
C ARG A 327 -13.91 16.35 1.21
N ALA A 328 -13.50 15.39 0.40
CA ALA A 328 -13.59 13.97 0.74
C ALA A 328 -12.63 13.57 1.89
N SER A 329 -11.45 14.18 1.94
CA SER A 329 -10.41 13.83 2.91
C SER A 329 -10.60 14.51 4.28
N THR A 330 -11.30 15.65 4.35
CA THR A 330 -11.50 16.39 5.61
C THR A 330 -12.14 15.54 6.71
N PRO A 331 -13.27 14.84 6.50
CA PRO A 331 -13.81 13.95 7.52
C PRO A 331 -12.88 12.77 7.82
N MET A 332 -12.12 12.28 6.82
CA MET A 332 -11.24 11.14 6.99
C MET A 332 -10.06 11.43 7.93
N LEU A 333 -9.59 12.68 8.01
CA LEU A 333 -8.53 13.05 8.94
C LEU A 333 -8.93 12.79 10.41
N SER A 334 -10.18 13.03 10.76
CA SER A 334 -10.68 12.77 12.11
C SER A 334 -10.74 11.26 12.43
N LEU A 335 -11.01 10.41 11.43
CA LEU A 335 -10.97 8.94 11.59
C LEU A 335 -9.56 8.39 11.85
N ILE A 336 -8.55 9.03 11.29
CA ILE A 336 -7.14 8.60 11.46
C ILE A 336 -6.69 8.73 12.92
N HIS A 337 -7.22 9.69 13.65
CA HIS A 337 -6.87 9.94 15.06
C HIS A 337 -7.61 9.03 16.05
N ILE A 338 -8.47 8.16 15.57
CA ILE A 338 -9.24 7.20 16.40
C ILE A 338 -8.59 5.83 16.36
#